data_1452c02ea4031e5d2f6fdb91114f8664
#
_entry.id   1452c02ea4031e5d2f6fdb91114f8664
#
_cell.length_a   1.000
_cell.length_b   1.000
_cell.length_c   1.000
_cell.angle_alpha   90.00
_cell.angle_beta   90.00
_cell.angle_gamma   90.00
#
_symmetry.space_group_name_H-M   'P 1'
#
loop_
_entity.id
_entity.type
_entity.pdbx_description
1 polymer ?
#
loop_
_entity_poly.entity_id
_entity_poly.type
_entity_poly.pdbx_seq_one_letter_code
_entity_poly.pdbx_strand_id
1 'polypeptide(L)'
;MWWRQPPPSASIYNQPVPATSWITLGALAASLLVLAGLAYWELVIAEGAHLGQRVVVRXYDWTAQRYESIKKFDAEYEDRALGQPLALALRSTSACQVLDVAAGTGRLARSLLRQRAFAGVVVNLDLSKAMLLHTRHHQAQHARRVQRVQSPADRLPFADSTFHAVSFLEALEFLPDRKAAAREAVRVLRPGGWLLLSNRVGPDVPWLARMTFSRPEFRAVLAELGLQDIDVQPWELDYDLAWARKPA
;
A
#
# COMPACT_ATOMS: atom_id res chain seq x y z
N MET A 1 84.59 -11.30 14.72
CA MET A 1 84.19 -11.01 13.34
C MET A 1 82.70 -11.12 13.29
N TRP A 2 81.94 -9.98 13.41
CA TRP A 2 80.48 -9.95 13.49
C TRP A 2 79.90 -9.70 12.11
N TRP A 3 79.10 -10.65 11.55
CA TRP A 3 78.39 -10.53 10.28
C TRP A 3 77.21 -9.60 10.47
N ARG A 4 77.27 -8.40 9.92
CA ARG A 4 76.05 -7.55 9.81
C ARG A 4 75.27 -8.02 8.58
N GLN A 5 74.04 -8.49 8.82
CA GLN A 5 73.17 -8.76 7.73
C GLN A 5 72.71 -7.43 7.09
N PRO A 6 72.64 -7.35 5.77
CA PRO A 6 72.15 -6.14 5.13
C PRO A 6 70.64 -5.97 5.47
N PRO A 7 70.18 -4.72 5.61
CA PRO A 7 68.75 -4.48 5.84
C PRO A 7 67.91 -5.05 4.68
N PRO A 8 66.67 -5.54 4.95
CA PRO A 8 65.82 -6.05 3.90
C PRO A 8 65.59 -4.95 2.86
N SER A 9 65.75 -5.31 1.59
CA SER A 9 65.64 -4.35 0.50
C SER A 9 64.24 -3.69 0.49
N ALA A 10 64.19 -2.38 0.35
CA ALA A 10 62.97 -1.57 0.33
C ALA A 10 62.08 -1.87 -0.91
N SER A 11 62.39 -2.89 -1.69
CA SER A 11 61.69 -3.20 -2.95
C SER A 11 60.36 -3.88 -2.77
N ILE A 12 60.03 -4.32 -1.54
CA ILE A 12 58.75 -5.06 -1.30
C ILE A 12 57.57 -4.09 -1.24
N TYR A 13 57.80 -2.79 -0.95
CA TYR A 13 56.73 -1.83 -0.69
C TYR A 13 56.26 -1.03 -1.93
N ASN A 14 56.87 -1.20 -3.08
CA ASN A 14 56.64 -0.32 -4.22
C ASN A 14 56.31 -1.07 -5.52
N GLN A 15 55.62 -2.23 -5.40
CA GLN A 15 55.14 -2.92 -6.59
C GLN A 15 53.83 -2.25 -7.06
N PRO A 16 53.72 -1.82 -8.31
CA PRO A 16 52.48 -1.25 -8.81
C PRO A 16 51.38 -2.31 -8.79
N VAL A 17 50.19 -1.93 -8.31
CA VAL A 17 49.02 -2.81 -8.29
C VAL A 17 48.73 -3.23 -9.73
N PRO A 18 48.63 -4.52 -10.01
CA PRO A 18 48.37 -4.98 -11.39
C PRO A 18 47.10 -4.34 -11.98
N ALA A 19 47.13 -3.98 -13.25
CA ALA A 19 45.97 -3.37 -13.93
C ALA A 19 44.71 -4.23 -13.80
N THR A 20 44.87 -5.55 -13.77
CA THR A 20 43.78 -6.50 -13.53
C THR A 20 43.09 -6.27 -12.18
N SER A 21 43.83 -5.85 -11.15
CA SER A 21 43.26 -5.55 -9.82
C SER A 21 42.32 -4.33 -9.86
N TRP A 22 42.67 -3.30 -10.63
CA TRP A 22 41.84 -2.11 -10.79
C TRP A 22 40.55 -2.42 -11.57
N ILE A 23 40.65 -3.29 -12.60
CA ILE A 23 39.48 -3.74 -13.38
C ILE A 23 38.52 -4.54 -12.48
N THR A 24 39.07 -5.46 -11.67
CA THR A 24 38.22 -6.27 -10.77
C THR A 24 37.58 -5.40 -9.69
N LEU A 25 38.35 -4.45 -9.12
CA LEU A 25 37.77 -3.51 -8.12
C LEU A 25 36.67 -2.63 -8.75
N GLY A 26 36.91 -2.15 -9.96
CA GLY A 26 35.92 -1.38 -10.70
C GLY A 26 34.66 -2.19 -10.98
N ALA A 27 34.82 -3.43 -11.41
CA ALA A 27 33.69 -4.33 -11.65
C ALA A 27 32.88 -4.61 -10.36
N LEU A 28 33.60 -4.84 -9.25
CA LEU A 28 32.94 -5.05 -7.95
C LEU A 28 32.18 -3.80 -7.51
N ALA A 29 32.80 -2.63 -7.64
CA ALA A 29 32.13 -1.36 -7.29
C ALA A 29 30.88 -1.14 -8.14
N ALA A 30 30.98 -1.38 -9.45
CA ALA A 30 29.83 -1.27 -10.37
C ALA A 30 28.73 -2.24 -9.98
N SER A 31 29.09 -3.49 -9.67
CA SER A 31 28.10 -4.50 -9.24
C SER A 31 27.40 -4.09 -7.94
N LEU A 32 28.15 -3.57 -6.98
CA LEU A 32 27.56 -3.07 -5.71
C LEU A 32 26.60 -1.90 -5.94
N LEU A 33 26.95 -0.98 -6.85
CA LEU A 33 26.05 0.14 -7.19
C LEU A 33 24.77 -0.35 -7.85
N VAL A 34 24.87 -1.32 -8.76
CA VAL A 34 23.68 -1.93 -9.40
C VAL A 34 22.81 -2.61 -8.34
N LEU A 35 23.42 -3.41 -7.47
CA LEU A 35 22.68 -4.10 -6.40
C LEU A 35 22.03 -3.10 -5.44
N ALA A 36 22.71 -2.03 -5.08
CA ALA A 36 22.16 -0.97 -4.24
C ALA A 36 20.99 -0.26 -4.94
N GLY A 37 21.13 0.00 -6.23
CA GLY A 37 20.06 0.58 -7.05
C GLY A 37 18.82 -0.31 -7.10
N LEU A 38 19.02 -1.62 -7.34
CA LEU A 38 17.94 -2.59 -7.35
C LEU A 38 17.27 -2.70 -5.97
N ALA A 39 18.08 -2.72 -4.91
CA ALA A 39 17.55 -2.78 -3.54
C ALA A 39 16.75 -1.51 -3.22
N TYR A 40 17.27 -0.35 -3.58
CA TYR A 40 16.55 0.92 -3.41
C TYR A 40 15.22 0.90 -4.17
N TRP A 41 15.26 0.48 -5.44
CA TRP A 41 14.07 0.41 -6.26
C TRP A 41 13.03 -0.53 -5.63
N GLU A 42 13.46 -1.74 -5.25
CA GLU A 42 12.54 -2.75 -4.68
C GLU A 42 11.97 -2.32 -3.33
N LEU A 43 12.81 -1.77 -2.43
CA LEU A 43 12.37 -1.48 -1.06
C LEU A 43 11.72 -0.10 -0.91
N VAL A 44 12.03 0.85 -1.80
CA VAL A 44 11.53 2.23 -1.67
C VAL A 44 10.47 2.55 -2.73
N ILE A 45 10.69 2.15 -3.98
CA ILE A 45 9.76 2.49 -5.07
C ILE A 45 8.65 1.43 -5.19
N ALA A 46 9.02 0.15 -5.20
CA ALA A 46 8.06 -0.96 -5.30
C ALA A 46 7.53 -1.40 -3.92
N GLU A 47 8.03 -0.81 -2.84
CA GLU A 47 7.59 -1.07 -1.46
C GLU A 47 7.57 -2.58 -1.11
N GLY A 48 8.50 -3.34 -1.72
CA GLY A 48 8.64 -4.79 -1.48
C GLY A 48 7.63 -5.66 -2.21
N ALA A 49 6.91 -5.11 -3.19
CA ALA A 49 5.82 -5.82 -3.86
C ALA A 49 6.24 -7.18 -4.44
N HIS A 50 7.45 -7.27 -5.03
CA HIS A 50 7.96 -8.53 -5.62
C HIS A 50 8.47 -9.54 -4.58
N LEU A 51 8.73 -9.08 -3.35
CA LEU A 51 9.30 -9.93 -2.29
C LEU A 51 8.21 -10.69 -1.52
N GLY A 52 6.95 -10.43 -1.85
CA GLY A 52 5.78 -11.11 -1.31
C GLY A 52 5.22 -10.47 -0.04
N GLN A 53 3.96 -10.78 0.24
CA GLN A 53 3.15 -10.13 1.28
C GLN A 53 3.83 -10.07 2.66
N ARG A 54 4.57 -11.12 3.05
CA ARG A 54 5.26 -11.15 4.35
C ARG A 54 6.32 -10.05 4.47
N VAL A 55 7.03 -9.76 3.37
CA VAL A 55 8.05 -8.71 3.35
C VAL A 55 7.37 -7.35 3.36
N VAL A 56 6.33 -7.18 2.55
CA VAL A 56 5.52 -5.96 2.51
C VAL A 56 5.02 -5.62 3.93
N VAL A 57 4.41 -6.58 4.63
CA VAL A 57 3.91 -6.37 6.00
C VAL A 57 5.04 -5.92 6.93
N ARG A 58 6.19 -6.54 6.85
CA ARG A 58 7.34 -6.11 7.65
C ARG A 58 7.82 -4.70 7.32
N UNK A 59 7.71 -4.32 6.06
CA UNK A 59 8.00 -3.14 5.67
C UNK A 59 7.24 -2.21 6.30
N TYR A 60 5.95 -2.40 6.23
CA TYR A 60 4.93 -1.53 6.84
C TYR A 60 5.00 -1.49 8.38
N ASP A 61 5.19 -2.62 9.01
CA ASP A 61 5.37 -2.64 10.48
C ASP A 61 6.55 -1.76 10.92
N TRP A 62 7.65 -1.81 10.18
CA TRP A 62 8.86 -1.04 10.51
C TRP A 62 8.69 0.46 10.22
N THR A 63 7.98 0.80 9.15
CA THR A 63 7.79 2.20 8.75
C THR A 63 6.57 2.86 9.42
N ALA A 64 5.72 2.10 10.12
CA ALA A 64 4.43 2.57 10.64
C ALA A 64 4.53 3.90 11.40
N GLN A 65 5.59 4.08 12.23
CA GLN A 65 5.79 5.31 13.01
C GLN A 65 6.05 6.53 12.13
N ARG A 66 6.64 6.33 10.95
CA ARG A 66 7.02 7.41 10.03
C ARG A 66 6.09 7.52 8.83
N TYR A 67 5.12 6.60 8.73
CA TYR A 67 4.27 6.46 7.54
C TYR A 67 3.58 7.76 7.15
N GLU A 68 2.97 8.43 8.12
CA GLU A 68 2.28 9.71 7.89
C GLU A 68 3.24 10.80 7.38
N SER A 69 4.47 10.83 7.90
CA SER A 69 5.48 11.81 7.46
C SER A 69 6.04 11.49 6.07
N ILE A 70 6.03 10.21 5.70
CA ILE A 70 6.46 9.76 4.36
C ILE A 70 5.38 10.09 3.32
N LYS A 71 4.13 9.71 3.60
CA LYS A 71 3.01 9.87 2.63
C LYS A 71 2.50 11.31 2.56
N LYS A 72 2.59 12.09 3.64
CA LYS A 72 2.18 13.51 3.69
C LYS A 72 0.75 13.74 3.18
N PHE A 73 -0.18 12.94 3.64
CA PHE A 73 -1.58 13.04 3.22
C PHE A 73 -2.14 14.45 3.44
N ASP A 74 -2.72 15.03 2.40
CA ASP A 74 -3.40 16.31 2.47
C ASP A 74 -4.84 16.08 2.95
N ALA A 75 -5.14 16.52 4.16
CA ALA A 75 -6.44 16.27 4.80
C ALA A 75 -7.60 16.89 4.02
N GLU A 76 -7.41 18.06 3.41
CA GLU A 76 -8.45 18.72 2.62
C GLU A 76 -8.71 17.97 1.31
N TYR A 77 -7.65 17.51 0.66
CA TYR A 77 -7.77 16.66 -0.54
C TYR A 77 -8.52 15.36 -0.22
N GLU A 78 -8.13 14.69 0.89
CA GLU A 78 -8.78 13.46 1.33
C GLU A 78 -10.27 13.67 1.62
N ASP A 79 -10.58 14.79 2.25
CA ASP A 79 -11.99 15.11 2.56
C ASP A 79 -12.80 15.32 1.26
N ARG A 80 -12.24 16.02 0.27
CA ARG A 80 -12.92 16.23 -1.01
C ARG A 80 -13.01 14.96 -1.86
N ALA A 81 -11.95 14.17 -1.90
CA ALA A 81 -11.89 12.99 -2.79
C ALA A 81 -12.62 11.77 -2.21
N LEU A 82 -12.62 11.61 -0.91
CA LEU A 82 -13.12 10.40 -0.24
C LEU A 82 -14.21 10.69 0.79
N GLY A 83 -13.88 11.49 1.81
CA GLY A 83 -14.73 11.65 2.99
C GLY A 83 -16.10 12.26 2.71
N GLN A 84 -16.13 13.42 2.04
CA GLN A 84 -17.38 14.13 1.74
C GLN A 84 -18.29 13.35 0.79
N PRO A 85 -17.79 12.85 -0.37
CA PRO A 85 -18.69 12.12 -1.26
C PRO A 85 -19.20 10.83 -0.62
N LEU A 86 -18.36 10.10 0.13
CA LEU A 86 -18.83 8.87 0.79
C LEU A 86 -19.84 9.18 1.91
N ALA A 87 -19.60 10.21 2.72
CA ALA A 87 -20.55 10.62 3.76
C ALA A 87 -21.90 11.02 3.17
N LEU A 88 -21.89 11.72 2.03
CA LEU A 88 -23.13 12.10 1.32
C LEU A 88 -23.85 10.87 0.76
N ALA A 89 -23.11 9.94 0.17
CA ALA A 89 -23.67 8.69 -0.36
C ALA A 89 -24.34 7.85 0.75
N LEU A 90 -23.82 7.93 1.98
CA LEU A 90 -24.28 7.13 3.12
C LEU A 90 -25.22 7.88 4.07
N ARG A 91 -25.55 9.15 3.81
CA ARG A 91 -26.26 10.04 4.76
C ARG A 91 -27.63 9.51 5.20
N SER A 92 -28.31 8.74 4.33
CA SER A 92 -29.65 8.20 4.62
C SER A 92 -29.58 6.81 5.27
N THR A 93 -28.40 6.29 5.56
CA THR A 93 -28.20 4.94 6.08
C THR A 93 -28.07 4.98 7.60
N SER A 94 -29.06 4.46 8.30
CA SER A 94 -28.98 4.30 9.74
C SER A 94 -28.04 3.16 10.11
N ALA A 95 -27.34 3.28 11.25
CA ALA A 95 -26.39 2.28 11.75
C ALA A 95 -25.36 1.86 10.68
N CYS A 96 -24.88 2.84 9.92
CA CYS A 96 -24.00 2.61 8.78
C CYS A 96 -22.67 1.97 9.22
N GLN A 97 -22.24 0.94 8.50
CA GLN A 97 -20.95 0.27 8.70
C GLN A 97 -20.12 0.37 7.43
N VAL A 98 -18.91 0.86 7.56
CA VAL A 98 -17.93 0.99 6.47
C VAL A 98 -16.72 0.12 6.80
N LEU A 99 -16.26 -0.64 5.83
CA LEU A 99 -15.02 -1.43 5.94
C LEU A 99 -13.92 -0.75 5.13
N ASP A 100 -12.79 -0.47 5.76
CA ASP A 100 -11.58 0.02 5.10
C ASP A 100 -10.57 -1.13 5.09
N VAL A 101 -10.35 -1.73 3.92
CA VAL A 101 -9.46 -2.90 3.74
C VAL A 101 -8.06 -2.40 3.41
N ALA A 102 -7.05 -2.97 4.06
CA ALA A 102 -5.66 -2.51 4.03
C ALA A 102 -5.60 -1.04 4.46
N ALA A 103 -6.25 -0.74 5.57
CA ALA A 103 -6.50 0.62 6.05
C ALA A 103 -5.24 1.39 6.44
N GLY A 104 -4.10 0.71 6.60
CA GLY A 104 -2.86 1.34 7.06
C GLY A 104 -3.09 2.09 8.36
N THR A 105 -2.76 3.37 8.39
CA THR A 105 -2.97 4.25 9.54
C THR A 105 -4.39 4.84 9.62
N GLY A 106 -5.33 4.36 8.79
CA GLY A 106 -6.74 4.75 8.84
C GLY A 106 -7.05 6.04 8.09
N ARG A 107 -6.50 6.22 6.92
CA ARG A 107 -6.67 7.39 6.05
C ARG A 107 -8.13 7.69 5.76
N LEU A 108 -8.86 6.72 5.22
CA LEU A 108 -10.29 6.90 4.91
C LEU A 108 -11.09 7.16 6.18
N ALA A 109 -10.84 6.39 7.26
CA ALA A 109 -11.59 6.56 8.50
C ALA A 109 -11.43 7.98 9.05
N ARG A 110 -10.21 8.56 9.00
CA ARG A 110 -9.99 9.94 9.45
C ARG A 110 -10.81 10.94 8.63
N SER A 111 -10.78 10.81 7.32
CA SER A 111 -11.52 11.70 6.43
C SER A 111 -13.02 11.58 6.65
N LEU A 112 -13.54 10.35 6.67
CA LEU A 112 -14.98 10.09 6.81
C LEU A 112 -15.52 10.55 8.18
N LEU A 113 -14.76 10.33 9.27
CA LEU A 113 -15.19 10.68 10.62
C LEU A 113 -15.22 12.19 10.89
N ARG A 114 -14.52 12.99 10.07
CA ARG A 114 -14.62 14.46 10.11
C ARG A 114 -15.94 14.97 9.52
N GLN A 115 -16.63 14.17 8.72
CA GLN A 115 -17.84 14.59 8.01
C GLN A 115 -19.05 14.52 8.95
N ARG A 116 -19.75 15.65 9.14
CA ARG A 116 -20.96 15.74 9.97
C ARG A 116 -22.10 14.84 9.45
N ALA A 117 -22.13 14.62 8.14
CA ALA A 117 -23.15 13.79 7.49
C ALA A 117 -22.98 12.29 7.78
N PHE A 118 -21.83 11.87 8.28
CA PHE A 118 -21.55 10.46 8.57
C PHE A 118 -21.75 10.15 10.05
N ALA A 119 -22.72 9.30 10.37
CA ALA A 119 -23.02 8.88 11.75
C ALA A 119 -22.63 7.42 12.04
N GLY A 120 -21.98 6.75 11.10
CA GLY A 120 -21.68 5.32 11.17
C GLY A 120 -20.40 4.94 11.92
N VAL A 121 -20.06 3.67 11.79
CA VAL A 121 -18.84 3.04 12.34
C VAL A 121 -17.93 2.65 11.17
N VAL A 122 -16.62 2.81 11.36
CA VAL A 122 -15.61 2.35 10.40
C VAL A 122 -14.83 1.18 11.00
N VAL A 123 -14.70 0.11 10.24
CA VAL A 123 -13.85 -1.03 10.58
C VAL A 123 -12.57 -0.91 9.74
N ASN A 124 -11.45 -0.62 10.39
CA ASN A 124 -10.13 -0.64 9.76
C ASN A 124 -9.59 -2.05 9.80
N LEU A 125 -9.37 -2.66 8.64
CA LEU A 125 -8.76 -3.98 8.53
C LEU A 125 -7.39 -3.84 7.88
N ASP A 126 -6.38 -4.45 8.50
CA ASP A 126 -5.03 -4.47 7.94
C ASP A 126 -4.31 -5.72 8.42
N LEU A 127 -3.34 -6.18 7.65
CA LEU A 127 -2.48 -7.29 8.04
C LEU A 127 -1.36 -6.84 8.98
N SER A 128 -0.94 -5.56 8.88
CA SER A 128 0.07 -4.96 9.74
C SER A 128 -0.55 -4.55 11.08
N LYS A 129 -0.12 -5.20 12.14
CA LYS A 129 -0.52 -4.85 13.51
C LYS A 129 -0.02 -3.45 13.90
N ALA A 130 1.18 -3.09 13.47
CA ALA A 130 1.75 -1.78 13.79
C ALA A 130 0.93 -0.65 13.17
N MET A 131 0.48 -0.82 11.91
CA MET A 131 -0.41 0.15 11.26
C MET A 131 -1.71 0.33 12.06
N LEU A 132 -2.35 -0.78 12.44
CA LEU A 132 -3.60 -0.71 13.23
C LEU A 132 -3.40 -0.05 14.59
N LEU A 133 -2.26 -0.22 15.22
CA LEU A 133 -1.95 0.47 16.48
C LEU A 133 -1.83 1.98 16.27
N HIS A 134 -1.27 2.41 15.13
CA HIS A 134 -1.21 3.82 14.78
C HIS A 134 -2.59 4.44 14.56
N THR A 135 -3.55 3.71 13.99
CA THR A 135 -4.92 4.23 13.86
C THR A 135 -5.52 4.58 15.22
N ARG A 136 -5.12 3.86 16.29
CA ARG A 136 -5.63 4.11 17.64
C ARG A 136 -5.30 5.52 18.12
N HIS A 137 -4.09 5.97 17.85
CA HIS A 137 -3.65 7.32 18.25
C HIS A 137 -4.34 8.41 17.43
N HIS A 138 -4.36 8.25 16.12
CA HIS A 138 -4.93 9.24 15.21
C HIS A 138 -6.46 9.36 15.30
N GLN A 139 -7.12 8.33 15.82
CA GLN A 139 -8.58 8.25 15.85
C GLN A 139 -9.13 8.18 17.31
N ALA A 140 -8.33 8.59 18.29
CA ALA A 140 -8.69 8.47 19.71
C ALA A 140 -10.03 9.18 20.04
N GLN A 141 -10.24 10.35 19.46
CA GLN A 141 -11.48 11.14 19.66
C GLN A 141 -12.73 10.43 19.10
N HIS A 142 -12.56 9.46 18.20
CA HIS A 142 -13.64 8.68 17.59
C HIS A 142 -13.57 7.20 17.99
N ALA A 143 -12.94 6.88 19.10
CA ALA A 143 -12.63 5.50 19.50
C ALA A 143 -13.87 4.57 19.51
N ARG A 144 -15.06 5.10 19.83
CA ARG A 144 -16.31 4.33 19.84
C ARG A 144 -16.85 4.04 18.43
N ARG A 145 -16.35 4.77 17.43
CA ARG A 145 -16.81 4.66 16.05
C ARG A 145 -15.79 3.97 15.13
N VAL A 146 -14.68 3.46 15.71
CA VAL A 146 -13.63 2.80 14.95
C VAL A 146 -13.33 1.43 15.56
N GLN A 147 -13.46 0.40 14.75
CA GLN A 147 -13.04 -0.96 15.09
C GLN A 147 -11.77 -1.29 14.31
N ARG A 148 -10.97 -2.22 14.81
CA ARG A 148 -9.71 -2.64 14.18
C ARG A 148 -9.65 -4.14 14.13
N VAL A 149 -9.37 -4.68 12.95
CA VAL A 149 -9.34 -6.11 12.71
C VAL A 149 -8.04 -6.46 11.98
N GLN A 150 -7.24 -7.34 12.56
CA GLN A 150 -6.03 -7.83 11.88
C GLN A 150 -6.40 -9.07 11.07
N SER A 151 -6.35 -8.95 9.74
CA SER A 151 -6.72 -10.06 8.84
C SER A 151 -6.14 -9.82 7.44
N PRO A 152 -5.87 -10.88 6.68
CA PRO A 152 -5.54 -10.72 5.27
C PRO A 152 -6.76 -10.25 4.47
N ALA A 153 -6.50 -9.52 3.37
CA ALA A 153 -7.53 -8.90 2.55
C ALA A 153 -8.20 -9.89 1.57
N ASP A 154 -7.56 -11.00 1.27
CA ASP A 154 -8.07 -12.02 0.36
C ASP A 154 -9.00 -13.03 1.03
N ARG A 155 -9.24 -12.86 2.33
CA ARG A 155 -10.19 -13.68 3.11
C ARG A 155 -10.70 -12.86 4.30
N LEU A 156 -11.75 -12.10 4.07
CA LEU A 156 -12.28 -11.18 5.07
C LEU A 156 -13.11 -11.93 6.13
N PRO A 157 -12.86 -11.70 7.43
CA PRO A 157 -13.54 -12.44 8.50
C PRO A 157 -14.95 -11.87 8.82
N PHE A 158 -15.72 -11.60 7.78
CA PHE A 158 -17.07 -11.02 7.91
C PHE A 158 -18.04 -11.82 7.08
N ALA A 159 -19.31 -11.82 7.51
CA ALA A 159 -20.39 -12.42 6.74
C ALA A 159 -20.67 -11.65 5.45
N ASP A 160 -21.30 -12.31 4.51
CA ASP A 160 -21.75 -11.69 3.26
C ASP A 160 -22.66 -10.50 3.58
N SER A 161 -22.64 -9.48 2.75
CA SER A 161 -23.58 -8.34 2.82
C SER A 161 -23.61 -7.67 4.20
N THR A 162 -22.43 -7.46 4.80
CA THR A 162 -22.30 -6.83 6.12
C THR A 162 -22.20 -5.30 6.02
N PHE A 163 -21.46 -4.78 5.04
CA PHE A 163 -21.04 -3.38 5.01
C PHE A 163 -21.81 -2.56 3.97
N HIS A 164 -22.10 -1.31 4.30
CA HIS A 164 -22.76 -0.35 3.40
C HIS A 164 -21.79 0.28 2.42
N ALA A 165 -20.50 0.31 2.79
CA ALA A 165 -19.42 0.67 1.88
C ALA A 165 -18.16 -0.12 2.24
N VAL A 166 -17.37 -0.43 1.22
CA VAL A 166 -16.06 -1.07 1.36
C VAL A 166 -15.05 -0.24 0.57
N SER A 167 -13.92 0.09 1.17
CA SER A 167 -12.81 0.75 0.50
C SER A 167 -11.58 -0.15 0.47
N PHE A 168 -10.76 0.02 -0.57
CA PHE A 168 -9.52 -0.70 -0.74
C PHE A 168 -8.56 0.22 -1.52
N LEU A 169 -7.76 0.98 -0.79
CA LEU A 169 -7.00 2.11 -1.33
C LEU A 169 -5.51 1.84 -1.29
N GLU A 170 -4.82 2.01 -2.41
CA GLU A 170 -3.36 1.88 -2.57
C GLU A 170 -2.81 0.55 -2.00
N ALA A 171 -3.43 -0.58 -2.38
CA ALA A 171 -3.01 -1.85 -1.77
C ALA A 171 -3.14 -3.08 -2.67
N LEU A 172 -3.87 -3.00 -3.79
CA LEU A 172 -4.08 -4.19 -4.65
C LEU A 172 -2.77 -4.77 -5.16
N GLU A 173 -1.80 -3.92 -5.47
CA GLU A 173 -0.50 -4.30 -6.01
C GLU A 173 0.34 -5.13 -5.04
N PHE A 174 0.00 -5.12 -3.76
CA PHE A 174 0.73 -5.87 -2.74
C PHE A 174 0.11 -7.24 -2.43
N LEU A 175 -0.97 -7.59 -3.13
CA LEU A 175 -1.71 -8.81 -2.83
C LEU A 175 -1.33 -9.96 -3.77
N PRO A 176 -1.21 -11.18 -3.24
CA PRO A 176 -0.95 -12.36 -4.08
C PRO A 176 -2.06 -12.60 -5.11
N ASP A 177 -3.32 -12.37 -4.74
CA ASP A 177 -4.46 -12.48 -5.66
C ASP A 177 -5.38 -11.27 -5.45
N ARG A 178 -5.13 -10.23 -6.25
CA ARG A 178 -5.92 -9.00 -6.20
C ARG A 178 -7.37 -9.20 -6.66
N LYS A 179 -7.62 -10.18 -7.54
CA LYS A 179 -9.00 -10.52 -7.95
C LYS A 179 -9.76 -11.20 -6.81
N ALA A 180 -9.11 -12.09 -6.06
CA ALA A 180 -9.73 -12.70 -4.88
C ALA A 180 -10.07 -11.65 -3.83
N ALA A 181 -9.17 -10.70 -3.57
CA ALA A 181 -9.43 -9.61 -2.63
C ALA A 181 -10.60 -8.73 -3.08
N ALA A 182 -10.67 -8.40 -4.38
CA ALA A 182 -11.80 -7.64 -4.93
C ALA A 182 -13.12 -8.42 -4.79
N ARG A 183 -13.10 -9.75 -5.05
CA ARG A 183 -14.28 -10.61 -4.83
C ARG A 183 -14.73 -10.59 -3.37
N GLU A 184 -13.79 -10.67 -2.44
CA GLU A 184 -14.09 -10.61 -1.00
C GLU A 184 -14.73 -9.26 -0.61
N ALA A 185 -14.18 -8.16 -1.15
CA ALA A 185 -14.75 -6.83 -0.93
C ALA A 185 -16.22 -6.78 -1.40
N VAL A 186 -16.51 -7.32 -2.59
CA VAL A 186 -17.88 -7.37 -3.12
C VAL A 186 -18.76 -8.35 -2.32
N ARG A 187 -18.19 -9.47 -1.85
CA ARG A 187 -18.95 -10.44 -1.04
C ARG A 187 -19.48 -9.81 0.23
N VAL A 188 -18.64 -9.08 0.96
CA VAL A 188 -19.03 -8.46 2.24
C VAL A 188 -19.83 -7.17 2.06
N LEU A 189 -19.88 -6.62 0.85
CA LEU A 189 -20.67 -5.43 0.53
C LEU A 189 -22.13 -5.77 0.39
N ARG A 190 -23.01 -4.97 0.99
CA ARG A 190 -24.48 -5.13 0.90
C ARG A 190 -24.99 -4.82 -0.51
N PRO A 191 -26.11 -5.42 -0.92
CA PRO A 191 -26.84 -4.90 -2.09
C PRO A 191 -27.08 -3.39 -1.95
N GLY A 192 -26.87 -2.64 -3.02
CA GLY A 192 -26.96 -1.18 -3.03
C GLY A 192 -25.75 -0.47 -2.42
N GLY A 193 -24.77 -1.20 -1.87
CA GLY A 193 -23.62 -0.63 -1.20
C GLY A 193 -22.55 -0.08 -2.16
N TRP A 194 -21.64 0.73 -1.64
CA TRP A 194 -20.57 1.40 -2.40
C TRP A 194 -19.23 0.71 -2.25
N LEU A 195 -18.56 0.46 -3.36
CA LEU A 195 -17.16 0.02 -3.40
C LEU A 195 -16.28 1.18 -3.87
N LEU A 196 -15.23 1.47 -3.10
CA LEU A 196 -14.14 2.36 -3.49
C LEU A 196 -12.88 1.50 -3.68
N LEU A 197 -12.36 1.45 -4.88
CA LEU A 197 -11.20 0.60 -5.18
C LEU A 197 -10.18 1.40 -5.98
N SER A 198 -8.94 1.44 -5.55
CA SER A 198 -7.90 2.11 -6.33
C SER A 198 -7.04 1.10 -7.10
N ASN A 199 -6.49 1.57 -8.21
CA ASN A 199 -5.58 0.80 -9.06
C ASN A 199 -4.38 1.68 -9.43
N ARG A 200 -3.18 1.16 -9.24
CA ARG A 200 -1.96 1.90 -9.54
C ARG A 200 -1.76 2.00 -11.06
N VAL A 201 -1.44 3.23 -11.52
CA VAL A 201 -1.31 3.57 -12.96
C VAL A 201 -0.06 4.40 -13.27
N GLY A 202 0.82 4.54 -12.30
CA GLY A 202 2.02 5.38 -12.41
C GLY A 202 3.04 4.88 -13.44
N PRO A 203 4.11 5.65 -13.66
CA PRO A 203 5.15 5.30 -14.62
C PRO A 203 5.94 4.03 -14.26
N ASP A 204 5.83 3.59 -13.03
CA ASP A 204 6.46 2.36 -12.52
C ASP A 204 5.65 1.09 -12.80
N VAL A 205 4.41 1.21 -13.26
CA VAL A 205 3.53 0.06 -13.57
C VAL A 205 4.18 -0.98 -14.50
N PRO A 206 4.96 -0.61 -15.54
CA PRO A 206 5.64 -1.64 -16.33
C PRO A 206 6.55 -2.57 -15.52
N TRP A 207 7.10 -2.08 -14.42
CA TRP A 207 7.96 -2.87 -13.53
C TRP A 207 7.16 -3.67 -12.49
N LEU A 208 5.88 -3.30 -12.28
CA LEU A 208 4.94 -4.01 -11.41
C LEU A 208 4.03 -4.94 -12.22
N ALA A 209 4.57 -5.50 -13.31
CA ALA A 209 3.82 -6.36 -14.22
C ALA A 209 3.04 -7.45 -13.46
N ARG A 210 1.77 -7.59 -13.79
CA ARG A 210 0.83 -8.54 -13.17
C ARG A 210 0.41 -8.20 -11.74
N MET A 211 0.85 -7.07 -11.18
CA MET A 211 0.45 -6.60 -9.84
C MET A 211 -0.59 -5.51 -9.91
N THR A 212 -0.78 -4.91 -11.09
CA THR A 212 -1.76 -3.85 -11.34
C THR A 212 -2.66 -4.28 -12.50
N PHE A 213 -3.70 -3.51 -12.74
CA PHE A 213 -4.57 -3.67 -13.93
C PHE A 213 -4.28 -2.54 -14.91
N SER A 214 -4.32 -2.79 -16.20
CA SER A 214 -4.48 -1.69 -17.15
C SER A 214 -5.84 -1.03 -16.94
N ARG A 215 -6.02 0.22 -17.37
CA ARG A 215 -7.29 0.94 -17.18
C ARG A 215 -8.50 0.19 -17.78
N PRO A 216 -8.41 -0.38 -19.00
CA PRO A 216 -9.53 -1.18 -19.52
C PRO A 216 -9.79 -2.45 -18.69
N GLU A 217 -8.72 -3.15 -18.26
CA GLU A 217 -8.87 -4.34 -17.40
C GLU A 217 -9.51 -3.99 -16.06
N PHE A 218 -9.15 -2.86 -15.47
CA PHE A 218 -9.70 -2.43 -14.18
C PHE A 218 -11.22 -2.28 -14.26
N ARG A 219 -11.72 -1.57 -15.30
CA ARG A 219 -13.16 -1.46 -15.54
C ARG A 219 -13.80 -2.81 -15.81
N ALA A 220 -13.14 -3.66 -16.61
CA ALA A 220 -13.67 -5.00 -16.95
C ALA A 220 -13.80 -5.87 -15.70
N VAL A 221 -12.79 -5.86 -14.82
CA VAL A 221 -12.81 -6.63 -13.56
C VAL A 221 -13.98 -6.17 -12.67
N LEU A 222 -14.20 -4.85 -12.55
CA LEU A 222 -15.32 -4.33 -11.75
C LEU A 222 -16.67 -4.79 -12.31
N ALA A 223 -16.82 -4.79 -13.65
CA ALA A 223 -18.03 -5.27 -14.31
C ALA A 223 -18.20 -6.79 -14.15
N GLU A 224 -17.10 -7.56 -14.28
CA GLU A 224 -17.11 -9.03 -14.05
C GLU A 224 -17.52 -9.39 -12.62
N LEU A 225 -17.25 -8.51 -11.66
CA LEU A 225 -17.67 -8.68 -10.27
C LEU A 225 -19.14 -8.34 -10.04
N GLY A 226 -19.86 -7.99 -11.11
CA GLY A 226 -21.29 -7.67 -11.05
C GLY A 226 -21.59 -6.27 -10.53
N LEU A 227 -20.61 -5.38 -10.52
CA LEU A 227 -20.82 -4.01 -10.06
C LEU A 227 -21.44 -3.14 -11.15
N GLN A 228 -22.18 -2.12 -10.75
CA GLN A 228 -22.82 -1.15 -11.64
C GLN A 228 -22.42 0.28 -11.21
N ASP A 229 -22.84 1.27 -12.00
CA ASP A 229 -22.51 2.69 -11.75
C ASP A 229 -21.00 2.90 -11.60
N ILE A 230 -20.22 2.20 -12.45
CA ILE A 230 -18.75 2.20 -12.36
C ILE A 230 -18.20 3.53 -12.90
N ASP A 231 -17.68 4.35 -12.00
CA ASP A 231 -16.99 5.60 -12.32
C ASP A 231 -15.53 5.48 -11.91
N VAL A 232 -14.61 5.60 -12.87
CA VAL A 232 -13.15 5.51 -12.64
C VAL A 232 -12.53 6.83 -13.00
N GLN A 233 -11.90 7.48 -12.04
CA GLN A 233 -11.29 8.80 -12.18
C GLN A 233 -9.82 8.77 -11.76
N PRO A 234 -8.96 9.62 -12.36
CA PRO A 234 -7.61 9.81 -11.82
C PRO A 234 -7.68 10.27 -10.36
N TRP A 235 -6.85 9.68 -9.53
CA TRP A 235 -6.79 9.97 -8.10
C TRP A 235 -5.34 9.84 -7.65
N GLU A 236 -4.86 10.81 -6.90
CA GLU A 236 -3.44 10.90 -6.60
C GLU A 236 -2.60 10.99 -7.88
N LEU A 237 -1.28 10.98 -7.74
CA LEU A 237 -0.38 11.08 -8.88
C LEU A 237 -0.35 9.78 -9.70
N ASP A 238 -0.37 8.65 -9.00
CA ASP A 238 -0.08 7.33 -9.58
C ASP A 238 -1.23 6.34 -9.45
N TYR A 239 -2.46 6.82 -9.22
CA TYR A 239 -3.62 5.95 -9.03
C TYR A 239 -4.85 6.41 -9.81
N ASP A 240 -5.66 5.45 -10.19
CA ASP A 240 -7.07 5.70 -10.53
C ASP A 240 -7.93 5.20 -9.35
N LEU A 241 -9.02 5.89 -9.06
CA LEU A 241 -10.00 5.51 -8.05
C LEU A 241 -11.32 5.17 -8.73
N ALA A 242 -11.80 3.97 -8.48
CA ALA A 242 -13.13 3.55 -8.91
C ALA A 242 -14.14 3.73 -7.78
N TRP A 243 -15.25 4.31 -8.12
CA TRP A 243 -16.51 4.26 -7.36
C TRP A 243 -17.45 3.32 -8.11
N ALA A 244 -18.04 2.36 -7.41
CA ALA A 244 -18.95 1.42 -8.03
C ALA A 244 -20.02 0.98 -7.02
N ARG A 245 -21.13 0.47 -7.50
CA ARG A 245 -22.23 0.00 -6.62
C ARG A 245 -22.50 -1.48 -6.85
N LYS A 246 -22.77 -2.18 -5.76
CA LYS A 246 -23.33 -3.53 -5.84
C LYS A 246 -24.83 -3.40 -6.18
N PRO A 247 -25.36 -4.12 -7.14
CA PRO A 247 -26.79 -4.08 -7.43
C PRO A 247 -27.64 -4.32 -6.18
N ALA A 248 -28.86 -3.72 -6.16
CA ALA A 248 -29.80 -3.84 -5.04
C ALA A 248 -30.43 -5.24 -4.97
#